data_6c103e277b1fd91a09c948e46333d443
#
_entry.id   6c103e277b1fd91a09c948e46333d443
#
_cell.length_a   1.000
_cell.length_b   1.000
_cell.length_c   1.000
_cell.angle_alpha   90.00
_cell.angle_beta   90.00
_cell.angle_gamma   90.00
#
_symmetry.space_group_name_H-M   'P 1'
#
loop_
_entity.id
_entity.type
_entity.pdbx_description
1 polymer ?
#
loop_
_entity_poly.entity_id
_entity_poly.type
_entity_poly.pdbx_seq_one_letter_code
_entity_poly.pdbx_strand_id
1 'polypeptide(L)'
;KGINLSFLIDARIGGVGVSATQAQMDYYGTSKTSAIVRDNGGVNLNSGRVTAKDYYNVLGNGATGVLANYVYSMTNVRLREATLGYTFPTKWFGNQIQNLTVSLIGKNLFMFHNKAPFDPELSASTGTYYQGFDYFMQPSVRSIGFSVKFQY
;
A
#
# COMPACT_ATOMS: atom_id res chain seq x y z
N LYS A 1 -20.03 29.86 0.94
CA LYS A 1 -21.23 29.23 1.54
C LYS A 1 -21.68 28.11 0.62
N GLY A 2 -21.85 26.90 1.16
CA GLY A 2 -22.25 25.76 0.39
C GLY A 2 -21.27 24.59 0.47
N ILE A 3 -21.27 23.73 -0.54
CA ILE A 3 -20.48 22.51 -0.62
C ILE A 3 -19.03 22.85 -0.98
N ASN A 4 -18.10 22.26 -0.25
CA ASN A 4 -16.67 22.30 -0.51
C ASN A 4 -16.22 20.87 -0.76
N LEU A 5 -15.57 20.62 -1.89
CA LEU A 5 -14.95 19.35 -2.24
C LEU A 5 -13.46 19.57 -2.51
N SER A 6 -12.63 18.80 -1.85
CA SER A 6 -11.20 18.76 -2.14
C SER A 6 -10.72 17.32 -2.21
N PHE A 7 -9.70 17.08 -3.04
CA PHE A 7 -9.05 15.79 -3.13
C PHE A 7 -7.56 15.97 -3.44
N LEU A 8 -6.77 15.06 -2.91
CA LEU A 8 -5.33 14.99 -3.14
C LEU A 8 -5.02 13.63 -3.75
N ILE A 9 -4.52 13.65 -4.98
CA ILE A 9 -3.98 12.48 -5.67
C ILE A 9 -2.46 12.56 -5.59
N ASP A 10 -1.85 11.47 -5.16
CA ASP A 10 -0.41 11.31 -5.12
C ASP A 10 0.00 10.25 -6.15
N ALA A 11 1.01 10.59 -6.95
CA ALA A 11 1.57 9.71 -7.96
C ALA A 11 3.09 9.65 -7.83
N ARG A 12 3.60 8.44 -7.60
CA ARG A 12 5.02 8.14 -7.60
C ARG A 12 5.35 7.31 -8.82
N ILE A 13 6.25 7.79 -9.65
CA ILE A 13 6.63 7.13 -10.90
C ILE A 13 8.09 6.69 -10.81
N GLY A 14 8.32 5.40 -11.06
CA GLY A 14 9.67 4.81 -11.02
C GLY A 14 10.04 4.27 -9.64
N GLY A 15 11.30 3.89 -9.52
CA GLY A 15 11.85 3.19 -8.38
C GLY A 15 11.54 1.69 -8.39
N VAL A 16 12.36 0.95 -7.67
CA VAL A 16 12.20 -0.49 -7.45
C VAL A 16 12.27 -0.79 -5.96
N GLY A 17 11.56 -1.81 -5.56
CA GLY A 17 11.58 -2.33 -4.20
C GLY A 17 11.66 -3.85 -4.19
N VAL A 18 12.15 -4.40 -3.11
CA VAL A 18 12.30 -5.84 -2.90
C VAL A 18 11.36 -6.31 -1.81
N SER A 19 10.56 -7.33 -2.08
CA SER A 19 9.72 -7.97 -1.08
C SER A 19 10.40 -9.18 -0.46
N ALA A 20 11.05 -8.99 0.67
CA ALA A 20 11.54 -10.10 1.48
C ALA A 20 10.39 -10.84 2.18
N THR A 21 9.27 -10.16 2.42
CA THR A 21 8.04 -10.79 2.92
C THR A 21 7.59 -11.91 2.01
N GLN A 22 7.49 -11.65 0.70
CA GLN A 22 7.08 -12.67 -0.26
C GLN A 22 8.13 -13.77 -0.40
N ALA A 23 9.40 -13.42 -0.39
CA ALA A 23 10.49 -14.39 -0.42
C ALA A 23 10.40 -15.38 0.76
N GLN A 24 10.17 -14.88 1.97
CA GLN A 24 9.98 -15.72 3.16
C GLN A 24 8.71 -16.55 3.10
N MET A 25 7.60 -15.97 2.63
CA MET A 25 6.35 -16.71 2.47
C MET A 25 6.47 -17.84 1.44
N ASP A 26 7.19 -17.62 0.35
CA ASP A 26 7.47 -18.63 -0.66
C ASP A 26 8.39 -19.72 -0.12
N TYR A 27 9.44 -19.35 0.62
CA TYR A 27 10.37 -20.26 1.25
C TYR A 27 9.68 -21.23 2.21
N TYR A 28 8.78 -20.72 3.04
CA TYR A 28 8.00 -21.53 3.98
C TYR A 28 6.76 -22.20 3.35
N GLY A 29 6.48 -21.95 2.07
CA GLY A 29 5.34 -22.53 1.36
C GLY A 29 3.98 -21.98 1.80
N THR A 30 3.93 -20.81 2.42
CA THR A 30 2.72 -20.18 2.95
C THR A 30 2.06 -19.20 1.97
N SER A 31 2.72 -18.88 0.85
CA SER A 31 2.17 -18.00 -0.17
C SER A 31 1.20 -18.74 -1.10
N LYS A 32 0.29 -17.98 -1.72
CA LYS A 32 -0.59 -18.52 -2.77
C LYS A 32 0.21 -19.05 -3.96
N THR A 33 1.30 -18.40 -4.32
CA THR A 33 2.17 -18.77 -5.45
C THR A 33 2.82 -20.12 -5.20
N SER A 34 3.42 -20.31 -4.02
CA SER A 34 4.05 -21.59 -3.65
C SER A 34 3.04 -22.73 -3.54
N ALA A 35 1.82 -22.43 -3.06
CA ALA A 35 0.73 -23.42 -3.01
C ALA A 35 0.35 -23.88 -4.42
N ILE A 36 0.13 -22.98 -5.36
CA ILE A 36 -0.20 -23.32 -6.76
C ILE A 36 0.90 -24.17 -7.40
N VAL A 37 2.16 -23.79 -7.20
CA VAL A 37 3.30 -24.54 -7.73
C VAL A 37 3.39 -25.95 -7.15
N ARG A 38 3.15 -26.09 -5.83
CA ARG A 38 3.12 -27.37 -5.16
C ARG A 38 1.99 -28.27 -5.72
N ASP A 39 0.79 -27.71 -5.84
CA ASP A 39 -0.39 -28.46 -6.28
C ASP A 39 -0.29 -28.86 -7.76
N ASN A 40 0.44 -28.10 -8.58
CA ASN A 40 0.81 -28.46 -9.95
C ASN A 40 2.00 -29.43 -10.03
N GLY A 41 2.52 -29.90 -8.91
CA GLY A 41 3.61 -30.88 -8.82
C GLY A 41 5.00 -30.31 -9.06
N GLY A 42 5.20 -28.98 -8.90
CA GLY A 42 6.50 -28.32 -9.00
C GLY A 42 6.71 -27.47 -10.24
N VAL A 43 7.94 -27.05 -10.47
CA VAL A 43 8.36 -26.18 -11.59
C VAL A 43 9.15 -26.99 -12.62
N ASN A 44 8.83 -26.82 -13.89
CA ASN A 44 9.62 -27.38 -14.99
C ASN A 44 10.81 -26.46 -15.29
N LEU A 45 12.01 -26.98 -15.12
CA LEU A 45 13.26 -26.33 -15.49
C LEU A 45 13.94 -27.12 -16.64
N ASN A 46 14.98 -26.55 -17.25
CA ASN A 46 15.70 -27.18 -18.38
C ASN A 46 16.25 -28.57 -18.05
N SER A 47 16.53 -28.84 -16.78
CA SER A 47 17.07 -30.11 -16.27
C SER A 47 16.00 -31.09 -15.78
N GLY A 48 14.71 -30.78 -15.95
CA GLY A 48 13.59 -31.59 -15.47
C GLY A 48 12.67 -30.88 -14.54
N ARG A 49 11.85 -31.64 -13.82
CA ARG A 49 10.86 -31.10 -12.87
C ARG A 49 11.43 -31.07 -11.46
N VAL A 50 11.34 -29.89 -10.84
CA VAL A 50 11.82 -29.63 -9.48
C VAL A 50 10.63 -29.41 -8.56
N THR A 51 10.70 -29.93 -7.33
CA THR A 51 9.62 -29.73 -6.34
C THR A 51 9.48 -28.23 -5.97
N ALA A 52 8.28 -27.82 -5.58
CA ALA A 52 8.05 -26.45 -5.13
C ALA A 52 8.98 -26.09 -3.95
N LYS A 53 9.20 -27.03 -3.04
CA LYS A 53 10.08 -26.84 -1.89
C LYS A 53 11.51 -26.54 -2.29
N ASP A 54 12.08 -27.35 -3.18
CA ASP A 54 13.49 -27.18 -3.59
C ASP A 54 13.66 -25.89 -4.40
N TYR A 55 12.68 -25.57 -5.28
CA TYR A 55 12.68 -24.35 -6.06
C TYR A 55 12.66 -23.09 -5.16
N TYR A 56 11.72 -23.00 -4.25
CA TYR A 56 11.62 -21.83 -3.38
C TYR A 56 12.69 -21.80 -2.27
N ASN A 57 13.28 -22.93 -1.93
CA ASN A 57 14.42 -22.98 -1.03
C ASN A 57 15.65 -22.27 -1.62
N VAL A 58 15.83 -22.35 -2.94
CA VAL A 58 16.88 -21.62 -3.63
C VAL A 58 16.54 -20.14 -3.78
N LEU A 59 15.28 -19.79 -4.06
CA LEU A 59 14.89 -18.41 -4.33
C LEU A 59 14.69 -17.59 -3.07
N GLY A 60 13.98 -18.13 -2.07
CA GLY A 60 13.52 -17.41 -0.89
C GLY A 60 14.43 -17.50 0.32
N ASN A 61 15.55 -18.22 0.24
CA ASN A 61 16.50 -18.35 1.34
C ASN A 61 17.08 -16.99 1.75
N GLY A 62 16.93 -16.63 3.02
CA GLY A 62 17.38 -15.33 3.53
C GLY A 62 18.88 -15.08 3.47
N ALA A 63 19.70 -16.14 3.43
CA ALA A 63 21.16 -16.05 3.38
C ALA A 63 21.74 -16.13 1.97
N THR A 64 21.15 -16.95 1.10
CA THR A 64 21.70 -17.28 -0.22
C THR A 64 20.69 -17.14 -1.35
N GLY A 65 19.48 -16.65 -1.05
CA GLY A 65 18.38 -16.58 -2.00
C GLY A 65 18.61 -15.60 -3.14
N VAL A 66 17.94 -15.87 -4.27
CA VAL A 66 17.97 -15.02 -5.47
C VAL A 66 16.82 -14.01 -5.39
N LEU A 67 17.03 -12.91 -4.69
CA LEU A 67 16.01 -11.88 -4.47
C LEU A 67 15.58 -11.13 -5.74
N ALA A 68 16.26 -11.35 -6.87
CA ALA A 68 15.89 -10.72 -8.14
C ALA A 68 14.46 -11.04 -8.59
N ASN A 69 13.90 -12.20 -8.21
CA ASN A 69 12.52 -12.58 -8.50
C ASN A 69 11.48 -11.84 -7.65
N TYR A 70 11.92 -11.14 -6.61
CA TYR A 70 11.09 -10.40 -5.67
C TYR A 70 11.25 -8.89 -5.79
N VAL A 71 11.81 -8.45 -6.93
CA VAL A 71 11.95 -7.02 -7.26
C VAL A 71 10.72 -6.55 -8.00
N TYR A 72 10.10 -5.50 -7.49
CA TYR A 72 8.87 -4.92 -8.03
C TYR A 72 9.03 -3.44 -8.33
N SER A 73 8.26 -2.96 -9.31
CA SER A 73 8.15 -1.52 -9.56
C SER A 73 7.41 -0.84 -8.41
N MET A 74 7.96 0.25 -7.92
CA MET A 74 7.36 1.09 -6.87
C MET A 74 6.41 2.15 -7.42
N THR A 75 6.15 2.14 -8.73
CA THR A 75 5.18 3.05 -9.35
C THR A 75 3.81 2.82 -8.74
N ASN A 76 3.23 3.87 -8.17
CA ASN A 76 1.90 3.84 -7.60
C ASN A 76 1.17 5.17 -7.81
N VAL A 77 -0.16 5.08 -7.83
CA VAL A 77 -1.06 6.25 -7.86
C VAL A 77 -2.17 6.00 -6.86
N ARG A 78 -2.35 6.94 -5.93
CA ARG A 78 -3.36 6.80 -4.87
C ARG A 78 -4.16 8.08 -4.62
N LEU A 79 -5.39 7.90 -4.17
CA LEU A 79 -6.19 8.96 -3.58
C LEU A 79 -5.79 9.12 -2.11
N ARG A 80 -4.93 10.12 -1.86
CA ARG A 80 -4.33 10.38 -0.55
C ARG A 80 -5.33 10.94 0.43
N GLU A 81 -6.13 11.91 -0.03
CA GLU A 81 -7.15 12.55 0.78
C GLU A 81 -8.34 12.95 -0.09
N ALA A 82 -9.53 12.83 0.46
CA ALA A 82 -10.74 13.42 -0.07
C ALA A 82 -11.52 14.06 1.08
N THR A 83 -11.96 15.29 0.90
CA THR A 83 -12.75 16.03 1.88
C THR A 83 -14.01 16.56 1.24
N LEU A 84 -15.15 16.25 1.83
CA LEU A 84 -16.44 16.80 1.50
C LEU A 84 -16.93 17.64 2.68
N GLY A 85 -17.04 18.94 2.49
CA GLY A 85 -17.47 19.89 3.50
C GLY A 85 -18.72 20.66 3.10
N TYR A 86 -19.46 21.09 4.09
CA TYR A 86 -20.59 22.01 3.92
C TYR A 86 -20.45 23.16 4.88
N THR A 87 -20.48 24.39 4.35
CA THR A 87 -20.47 25.63 5.13
C THR A 87 -21.89 26.15 5.22
N PHE A 88 -22.43 26.18 6.43
CA PHE A 88 -23.78 26.63 6.71
C PHE A 88 -23.89 28.14 6.60
N PRO A 89 -25.03 28.65 6.12
CA PRO A 89 -25.31 30.08 6.10
C PRO A 89 -25.42 30.66 7.51
N THR A 90 -24.79 31.80 7.77
CA THR A 90 -24.84 32.51 9.07
C THR A 90 -26.27 32.80 9.58
N LYS A 91 -27.17 33.03 8.65
CA LYS A 91 -28.59 33.34 8.94
C LYS A 91 -29.32 32.25 9.74
N TRP A 92 -28.85 30.99 9.66
CA TRP A 92 -29.47 29.85 10.38
C TRP A 92 -29.22 29.89 11.87
N PHE A 93 -28.21 30.64 12.31
CA PHE A 93 -27.76 30.70 13.70
C PHE A 93 -27.92 32.08 14.32
N GLY A 94 -28.84 32.92 13.79
CA GLY A 94 -29.14 34.23 14.36
C GLY A 94 -27.94 35.17 14.43
N ASN A 95 -26.97 35.05 13.54
CA ASN A 95 -25.72 35.81 13.49
C ASN A 95 -24.75 35.59 14.68
N GLN A 96 -25.04 34.68 15.60
CA GLN A 96 -24.16 34.36 16.71
C GLN A 96 -22.96 33.47 16.26
N ILE A 97 -23.18 32.64 15.25
CA ILE A 97 -22.13 31.81 14.63
C ILE A 97 -21.92 32.30 13.20
N GLN A 98 -20.76 32.84 12.93
CA GLN A 98 -20.45 33.46 11.63
C GLN A 98 -20.17 32.46 10.53
N ASN A 99 -19.48 31.39 10.85
CA ASN A 99 -19.10 30.32 9.88
C ASN A 99 -19.12 28.95 10.57
N LEU A 100 -20.13 28.17 10.34
CA LEU A 100 -20.13 26.76 10.71
C LEU A 100 -19.82 25.91 9.48
N THR A 101 -18.73 25.16 9.52
CA THR A 101 -18.37 24.20 8.47
C THR A 101 -18.24 22.81 9.07
N VAL A 102 -18.97 21.87 8.50
CA VAL A 102 -18.85 20.46 8.83
C VAL A 102 -18.23 19.74 7.63
N SER A 103 -17.19 18.94 7.85
CA SER A 103 -16.48 18.24 6.79
C SER A 103 -16.27 16.78 7.15
N LEU A 104 -16.46 15.91 6.16
CA LEU A 104 -16.07 14.52 6.18
C LEU A 104 -14.72 14.39 5.47
N ILE A 105 -13.75 13.74 6.10
CA ILE A 105 -12.38 13.61 5.61
C ILE A 105 -12.04 12.13 5.52
N GLY A 106 -11.62 11.69 4.36
CA GLY A 106 -11.11 10.35 4.16
C GLY A 106 -9.66 10.37 3.70
N LYS A 107 -8.80 9.53 4.30
CA LYS A 107 -7.39 9.41 3.93
C LYS A 107 -7.07 8.00 3.44
N ASN A 108 -6.15 7.90 2.47
CA ASN A 108 -5.71 6.66 1.84
C ASN A 108 -6.88 5.80 1.32
N LEU A 109 -7.86 6.44 0.65
CA LEU A 109 -9.12 5.80 0.29
C LEU A 109 -8.96 4.74 -0.79
N PHE A 110 -8.20 5.05 -1.84
CA PHE A 110 -8.03 4.19 -2.99
C PHE A 110 -6.59 4.18 -3.50
N MET A 111 -6.13 2.99 -3.88
CA MET A 111 -4.95 2.77 -4.67
C MET A 111 -5.37 2.53 -6.11
N PHE A 112 -5.19 3.52 -6.99
CA PHE A 112 -5.57 3.40 -8.40
C PHE A 112 -4.62 2.52 -9.20
N HIS A 113 -3.34 2.58 -8.85
CA HIS A 113 -2.31 1.78 -9.50
C HIS A 113 -1.25 1.37 -8.48
N ASN A 114 -0.93 0.07 -8.46
CA ASN A 114 0.20 -0.51 -7.74
C ASN A 114 0.57 -1.84 -8.39
N LYS A 115 1.84 -2.03 -8.73
CA LYS A 115 2.37 -3.30 -9.26
C LYS A 115 3.06 -4.14 -8.20
N ALA A 116 3.44 -3.54 -7.09
CA ALA A 116 4.05 -4.28 -5.98
C ALA A 116 2.99 -5.04 -5.18
N PRO A 117 3.28 -6.24 -4.65
CA PRO A 117 2.36 -6.97 -3.78
C PRO A 117 2.26 -6.39 -2.36
N PHE A 118 2.99 -5.33 -2.09
CA PHE A 118 3.04 -4.59 -0.82
C PHE A 118 2.76 -3.11 -1.05
N ASP A 119 2.61 -2.35 0.04
CA ASP A 119 2.45 -0.89 -0.06
C ASP A 119 3.80 -0.24 -0.38
N PRO A 120 3.96 0.40 -1.56
CA PRO A 120 5.24 0.96 -2.00
C PRO A 120 5.73 2.15 -1.19
N GLU A 121 4.95 2.67 -0.25
CA GLU A 121 5.38 3.75 0.64
C GLU A 121 6.00 3.26 1.94
N LEU A 122 5.93 1.97 2.18
CA LEU A 122 6.55 1.39 3.36
C LEU A 122 8.07 1.43 3.24
N SER A 123 8.70 1.72 4.37
CA SER A 123 10.13 1.65 4.54
C SER A 123 10.44 0.96 5.85
N ALA A 124 11.25 -0.07 5.79
CA ALA A 124 11.68 -0.81 6.98
C ALA A 124 12.56 0.04 7.91
N SER A 125 13.18 1.08 7.36
CA SER A 125 14.02 2.01 8.09
C SER A 125 14.11 3.35 7.36
N THR A 126 14.38 4.42 8.10
CA THR A 126 14.74 5.73 7.55
C THR A 126 16.19 5.77 7.05
N GLY A 127 16.98 4.73 7.34
CA GLY A 127 18.35 4.59 6.88
C GLY A 127 18.44 4.21 5.40
N THR A 128 19.52 4.61 4.75
CA THR A 128 19.73 4.44 3.30
C THR A 128 19.73 2.97 2.86
N TYR A 129 20.15 2.04 3.72
CA TYR A 129 20.33 0.62 3.36
C TYR A 129 19.04 -0.16 3.20
N TYR A 130 17.92 0.29 3.78
CA TYR A 130 16.65 -0.44 3.80
C TYR A 130 15.53 0.29 3.07
N GLN A 131 15.86 1.30 2.26
CA GLN A 131 14.89 1.97 1.43
C GLN A 131 14.40 1.04 0.32
N GLY A 132 13.07 0.94 0.16
CA GLY A 132 12.47 0.05 -0.82
C GLY A 132 12.53 -1.44 -0.46
N PHE A 133 12.78 -1.76 0.79
CA PHE A 133 12.80 -3.14 1.30
C PHE A 133 11.57 -3.40 2.14
N ASP A 134 10.73 -4.33 1.69
CA ASP A 134 9.54 -4.78 2.41
C ASP A 134 9.88 -6.03 3.22
N TYR A 135 9.69 -5.97 4.55
CA TYR A 135 9.86 -7.10 5.46
C TYR A 135 8.77 -7.08 6.53
N PHE A 136 7.67 -7.78 6.26
CA PHE A 136 6.49 -7.91 7.14
C PHE A 136 5.95 -6.57 7.67
N MET A 137 6.01 -5.54 6.82
CA MET A 137 5.54 -4.21 7.17
C MET A 137 4.02 -4.13 7.09
N GLN A 138 3.41 -3.37 8.01
CA GLN A 138 1.98 -3.11 7.96
C GLN A 138 1.67 -2.06 6.89
N PRO A 139 0.67 -2.30 6.02
CA PRO A 139 0.29 -1.33 5.00
C PRO A 139 -0.32 -0.06 5.61
N SER A 140 -0.30 1.02 4.84
CA SER A 140 -0.92 2.29 5.22
C SER A 140 -2.40 2.10 5.53
N VAL A 141 -2.85 2.66 6.67
CA VAL A 141 -4.24 2.52 7.12
C VAL A 141 -5.14 3.50 6.37
N ARG A 142 -6.32 3.03 6.01
CA ARG A 142 -7.42 3.89 5.58
C ARG A 142 -8.05 4.52 6.82
N SER A 143 -8.25 5.83 6.81
CA SER A 143 -8.93 6.53 7.90
C SER A 143 -10.07 7.41 7.40
N ILE A 144 -11.13 7.47 8.19
CA ILE A 144 -12.28 8.36 7.96
C ILE A 144 -12.49 9.15 9.24
N GLY A 145 -12.60 10.45 9.09
CA GLY A 145 -12.81 11.38 10.18
C GLY A 145 -13.79 12.49 9.80
N PHE A 146 -14.21 13.26 10.78
CA PHE A 146 -15.00 14.46 10.56
C PHE A 146 -14.34 15.65 11.25
N SER A 147 -14.61 16.83 10.72
CA SER A 147 -14.15 18.10 11.28
C SER A 147 -15.31 19.07 11.38
N VAL A 148 -15.42 19.74 12.50
CA VAL A 148 -16.36 20.83 12.70
C VAL A 148 -15.57 22.08 13.02
N LYS A 149 -15.75 23.13 12.23
CA LYS A 149 -15.15 24.45 12.43
C LYS A 149 -16.25 25.47 12.59
N PHE A 150 -16.16 26.28 13.61
CA PHE A 150 -17.06 27.38 13.81
C PHE A 150 -16.30 28.65 14.25
N GLN A 151 -16.85 29.76 13.89
CA GLN A 151 -16.35 31.09 14.27
C GLN A 151 -17.51 31.86 14.92
N TYR A 152 -17.25 32.45 16.04
CA TYR A 152 -18.20 33.28 16.81
C TYR A 152 -17.77 34.76 16.82
#